data_c1e1135cc03d37641b7ad27c84526b29
#
_entry.id   c1e1135cc03d37641b7ad27c84526b29
#
_cell.length_a   1.000
_cell.length_b   1.000
_cell.length_c   1.000
_cell.angle_alpha   90.00
_cell.angle_beta   90.00
_cell.angle_gamma   90.00
#
_symmetry.space_group_name_H-M   'P 1'
#
loop_
_entity.id
_entity.type
_entity.pdbx_description
1 polymer ?
#
loop_
_entity_poly.entity_id
_entity_poly.type
_entity_poly.pdbx_seq_one_letter_code
_entity_poly.pdbx_strand_id
1 'polypeptide(L)'
;MWHRVIALMIKEFLALLKDKKGRMVFIGPPIIQLIVFGYAATFDLNQVPYAVFNEDSGAAARQFLQRVEGSPAFRLAGHLGNDGQIAPLLDTRKVLMVLHIGPRFTEDLLLRRPAPLQVIIDGRNSNTAMLLAGYMRTILTRFNQEWAEAKGYSPPPAKLNIRAWFNPNLQSRWFIVPGIVGLLTLVVTVMVTALSVAREREAGTFDQLLVTPLRPVEILLGKAFPGIAIGFLEANLIILIAVFWFHIPLRGNLVALYIGLFLFLLSVIGVGLMISSIAVTQQQGLLGGFLFLVPSIILSGFATPIANMPQTVQYLTLINPMRYFLVILRSLFLEGGSAFLLWPEYWPMAIIGVVNLALAAWLFRHRMY
;
A
#
# COMPACT_ATOMS: atom_id res chain seq x y z
N MET A 1 -0.02 42.61 3.54
CA MET A 1 -0.45 41.21 3.67
C MET A 1 0.65 40.23 3.22
N TRP A 2 0.98 40.18 1.94
CA TRP A 2 1.93 39.17 1.40
C TRP A 2 3.33 39.21 2.03
N HIS A 3 3.95 40.36 2.26
CA HIS A 3 5.28 40.44 2.92
C HIS A 3 5.28 39.84 4.30
N ARG A 4 4.20 39.95 5.08
CA ARG A 4 4.09 39.37 6.44
C ARG A 4 3.98 37.86 6.38
N VAL A 5 3.17 37.35 5.43
CA VAL A 5 3.03 35.88 5.23
C VAL A 5 4.35 35.27 4.77
N ILE A 6 5.05 35.90 3.83
CA ILE A 6 6.36 35.44 3.35
C ILE A 6 7.40 35.45 4.47
N ALA A 7 7.45 36.50 5.28
CA ALA A 7 8.37 36.56 6.43
C ALA A 7 8.11 35.42 7.44
N LEU A 8 6.81 35.13 7.70
CA LEU A 8 6.43 34.02 8.57
C LEU A 8 6.78 32.67 7.95
N MET A 9 6.53 32.47 6.65
CA MET A 9 6.93 31.26 5.91
C MET A 9 8.44 31.01 6.03
N ILE A 10 9.25 32.04 5.80
CA ILE A 10 10.71 31.96 5.91
C ILE A 10 11.13 31.60 7.34
N LYS A 11 10.56 32.28 8.35
CA LYS A 11 10.82 31.99 9.77
C LYS A 11 10.52 30.55 10.12
N GLU A 12 9.35 30.06 9.77
CA GLU A 12 8.91 28.68 10.05
C GLU A 12 9.81 27.65 9.35
N PHE A 13 10.15 27.89 8.08
CA PHE A 13 11.01 27.00 7.30
C PHE A 13 12.45 26.96 7.86
N LEU A 14 12.99 28.14 8.23
CA LEU A 14 14.31 28.22 8.86
C LEU A 14 14.33 27.56 10.25
N ALA A 15 13.25 27.66 11.03
CA ALA A 15 13.12 27.00 12.30
C ALA A 15 13.19 25.48 12.16
N LEU A 16 12.52 24.91 11.17
CA LEU A 16 12.60 23.48 10.86
C LEU A 16 13.98 23.05 10.34
N LEU A 17 14.61 23.86 9.49
CA LEU A 17 15.94 23.55 8.95
C LEU A 17 17.06 23.66 10.02
N LYS A 18 16.93 24.54 11.00
CA LYS A 18 17.90 24.67 12.10
C LYS A 18 17.80 23.56 13.12
N ASP A 19 16.65 22.93 13.24
CA ASP A 19 16.45 21.79 14.15
C ASP A 19 17.11 20.52 13.56
N LYS A 20 18.33 20.21 14.06
CA LYS A 20 19.10 19.02 13.63
C LYS A 20 18.35 17.71 13.89
N LYS A 21 17.64 17.61 15.02
CA LYS A 21 16.85 16.41 15.36
C LYS A 21 15.62 16.28 14.45
N GLY A 22 14.92 17.39 14.22
CA GLY A 22 13.76 17.41 13.31
C GLY A 22 14.12 17.02 11.88
N ARG A 23 15.21 17.55 11.33
CA ARG A 23 15.67 17.18 9.96
C ARG A 23 15.92 15.68 9.81
N MET A 24 16.57 15.07 10.80
CA MET A 24 16.89 13.64 10.74
C MET A 24 15.62 12.78 10.81
N VAL A 25 14.62 13.22 11.56
CA VAL A 25 13.32 12.53 11.69
C VAL A 25 12.47 12.67 10.42
N PHE A 26 12.57 13.78 9.69
CA PHE A 26 11.75 13.99 8.48
C PHE A 26 12.33 13.35 7.20
N ILE A 27 13.63 13.14 7.12
CA ILE A 27 14.28 12.60 5.92
C ILE A 27 14.68 11.13 6.10
N GLY A 28 15.29 10.78 7.23
CA GLY A 28 15.83 9.44 7.47
C GLY A 28 14.77 8.33 7.47
N PRO A 29 13.77 8.39 8.36
CA PRO A 29 12.75 7.35 8.46
C PRO A 29 11.98 7.09 7.16
N PRO A 30 11.52 8.09 6.38
CA PRO A 30 10.83 7.84 5.12
C PRO A 30 11.67 7.06 4.11
N ILE A 31 12.96 7.40 3.96
CA ILE A 31 13.85 6.67 3.04
C ILE A 31 14.03 5.22 3.52
N ILE A 32 14.29 5.03 4.82
CA ILE A 32 14.45 3.69 5.40
C ILE A 32 13.15 2.90 5.23
N GLN A 33 12.00 3.50 5.54
CA GLN A 33 10.70 2.86 5.38
C GLN A 33 10.42 2.50 3.92
N LEU A 34 10.72 3.38 2.97
CA LEU A 34 10.56 3.09 1.54
C LEU A 34 11.42 1.88 1.12
N ILE A 35 12.68 1.83 1.54
CA ILE A 35 13.56 0.70 1.24
C ILE A 35 13.04 -0.57 1.90
N VAL A 36 12.71 -0.53 3.19
CA VAL A 36 12.18 -1.69 3.92
C VAL A 36 10.89 -2.19 3.27
N PHE A 37 9.90 -1.34 3.06
CA PHE A 37 8.64 -1.75 2.46
C PHE A 37 8.80 -2.16 1.00
N GLY A 38 9.66 -1.49 0.23
CA GLY A 38 9.90 -1.82 -1.17
C GLY A 38 10.55 -3.20 -1.38
N TYR A 39 11.30 -3.68 -0.41
CA TYR A 39 11.92 -5.02 -0.45
C TYR A 39 11.20 -6.06 0.39
N ALA A 40 10.70 -5.70 1.57
CA ALA A 40 10.09 -6.63 2.51
C ALA A 40 8.59 -6.85 2.26
N ALA A 41 7.88 -5.82 1.80
CA ALA A 41 6.45 -5.92 1.50
C ALA A 41 6.24 -6.52 0.10
N THR A 42 6.40 -7.83 -0.02
CA THR A 42 6.07 -8.59 -1.23
C THR A 42 4.98 -9.60 -0.91
N PHE A 43 4.02 -9.71 -1.82
CA PHE A 43 3.05 -10.80 -1.81
C PHE A 43 3.53 -12.00 -2.64
N ASP A 44 4.69 -11.88 -3.30
CA ASP A 44 5.24 -12.95 -4.13
C ASP A 44 5.80 -14.03 -3.22
N LEU A 45 5.30 -15.24 -3.38
CA LEU A 45 5.79 -16.40 -2.64
C LEU A 45 6.91 -17.06 -3.44
N ASN A 46 8.08 -17.14 -2.83
CA ASN A 46 9.24 -17.82 -3.40
C ASN A 46 9.69 -18.95 -2.49
N GLN A 47 10.00 -20.10 -3.10
CA GLN A 47 10.54 -21.26 -2.39
C GLN A 47 9.71 -21.73 -1.19
N VAL A 48 8.38 -21.75 -1.35
CA VAL A 48 7.48 -22.22 -0.30
C VAL A 48 7.75 -23.69 -0.01
N PRO A 49 8.04 -24.07 1.23
CA PRO A 49 8.27 -25.46 1.58
C PRO A 49 6.96 -26.25 1.48
N TYR A 50 6.98 -27.31 0.67
CA TYR A 50 5.85 -28.23 0.55
C TYR A 50 6.31 -29.69 0.68
N ALA A 51 5.40 -30.56 1.07
CA ALA A 51 5.63 -32.00 1.08
C ALA A 51 4.68 -32.69 0.10
N VAL A 52 5.07 -33.89 -0.32
CA VAL A 52 4.31 -34.72 -1.26
C VAL A 52 3.93 -36.02 -0.59
N PHE A 53 2.64 -36.33 -0.56
CA PHE A 53 2.11 -37.66 -0.30
C PHE A 53 1.60 -38.25 -1.60
N ASN A 54 2.42 -39.11 -2.22
CA ASN A 54 2.13 -39.69 -3.52
C ASN A 54 1.93 -41.18 -3.40
N GLU A 55 0.71 -41.64 -3.67
CA GLU A 55 0.34 -43.04 -3.69
C GLU A 55 0.34 -43.64 -5.11
N ASP A 56 0.53 -42.78 -6.17
CA ASP A 56 0.54 -43.22 -7.55
C ASP A 56 1.96 -43.29 -8.13
N SER A 57 2.38 -44.48 -8.57
CA SER A 57 3.66 -44.68 -9.24
C SER A 57 3.64 -44.39 -10.76
N GLY A 58 2.53 -43.96 -11.29
CA GLY A 58 2.29 -43.76 -12.72
C GLY A 58 3.04 -42.57 -13.33
N ALA A 59 3.07 -42.53 -14.68
CA ALA A 59 3.79 -41.51 -15.41
C ALA A 59 3.17 -40.12 -15.28
N ALA A 60 1.84 -40.03 -15.16
CA ALA A 60 1.14 -38.74 -15.05
C ALA A 60 1.45 -38.05 -13.71
N ALA A 61 1.47 -38.82 -12.60
CA ALA A 61 1.84 -38.32 -11.29
C ALA A 61 3.29 -37.78 -11.28
N ARG A 62 4.24 -38.50 -11.84
CA ARG A 62 5.63 -38.03 -11.98
C ARG A 62 5.75 -36.76 -12.81
N GLN A 63 5.07 -36.70 -13.96
CA GLN A 63 5.09 -35.49 -14.78
C GLN A 63 4.48 -34.28 -14.09
N PHE A 64 3.41 -34.47 -13.32
CA PHE A 64 2.81 -33.39 -12.55
C PHE A 64 3.75 -32.90 -11.46
N LEU A 65 4.37 -33.81 -10.70
CA LEU A 65 5.33 -33.46 -9.64
C LEU A 65 6.54 -32.71 -10.19
N GLN A 66 7.11 -33.14 -11.34
CA GLN A 66 8.21 -32.43 -12.00
C GLN A 66 7.86 -30.97 -12.33
N ARG A 67 6.59 -30.65 -12.67
CA ARG A 67 6.16 -29.27 -12.91
C ARG A 67 6.05 -28.45 -11.63
N VAL A 68 5.60 -29.07 -10.55
CA VAL A 68 5.57 -28.39 -9.24
C VAL A 68 7.00 -28.12 -8.76
N GLU A 69 7.90 -29.09 -8.88
CA GLU A 69 9.32 -28.95 -8.52
C GLU A 69 10.06 -27.95 -9.40
N GLY A 70 9.74 -27.88 -10.68
CA GLY A 70 10.30 -26.89 -11.61
C GLY A 70 9.79 -25.46 -11.43
N SER A 71 8.81 -25.23 -10.57
CA SER A 71 8.29 -23.90 -10.28
C SER A 71 9.15 -23.20 -9.22
N PRO A 72 9.62 -21.95 -9.46
CA PRO A 72 10.41 -21.21 -8.48
C PRO A 72 9.63 -20.86 -7.20
N ALA A 73 8.30 -20.95 -7.26
CA ALA A 73 7.43 -20.70 -6.10
C ALA A 73 7.53 -21.76 -5.02
N PHE A 74 7.91 -23.00 -5.39
CA PHE A 74 7.86 -24.16 -4.51
C PHE A 74 9.23 -24.75 -4.25
N ARG A 75 9.44 -25.23 -3.03
CA ARG A 75 10.62 -26.00 -2.63
C ARG A 75 10.18 -27.30 -1.96
N LEU A 76 10.52 -28.42 -2.54
CA LEU A 76 10.22 -29.72 -1.96
C LEU A 76 10.98 -29.91 -0.63
N ALA A 77 10.25 -30.12 0.45
CA ALA A 77 10.78 -30.38 1.78
C ALA A 77 10.90 -31.89 2.09
N GLY A 78 10.08 -32.74 1.43
CA GLY A 78 10.15 -34.17 1.59
C GLY A 78 8.93 -34.91 1.04
N HIS A 79 9.07 -36.24 0.99
CA HIS A 79 8.00 -37.17 0.65
C HIS A 79 7.44 -37.82 1.91
N LEU A 80 6.11 -37.99 1.95
CA LEU A 80 5.40 -38.59 3.06
C LEU A 80 5.09 -40.06 2.75
N GLY A 81 5.25 -40.93 3.74
CA GLY A 81 4.94 -42.33 3.61
C GLY A 81 3.51 -42.70 4.00
N ASN A 82 2.83 -41.82 4.75
CA ASN A 82 1.46 -42.05 5.19
C ASN A 82 0.75 -40.73 5.51
N ASP A 83 -0.57 -40.76 5.54
CA ASP A 83 -1.45 -39.62 5.82
C ASP A 83 -1.23 -39.03 7.23
N GLY A 84 -0.89 -39.86 8.22
CA GLY A 84 -0.66 -39.39 9.60
C GLY A 84 0.50 -38.41 9.77
N GLN A 85 1.39 -38.29 8.77
CA GLN A 85 2.51 -37.33 8.79
C GLN A 85 2.10 -35.92 8.35
N ILE A 86 0.93 -35.75 7.73
CA ILE A 86 0.48 -34.47 7.18
C ILE A 86 0.26 -33.43 8.28
N ALA A 87 -0.58 -33.77 9.26
CA ALA A 87 -0.95 -32.80 10.32
C ALA A 87 0.27 -32.33 11.12
N PRO A 88 1.19 -33.20 11.61
CA PRO A 88 2.36 -32.73 12.35
C PRO A 88 3.28 -31.79 11.59
N LEU A 89 3.41 -31.97 10.28
CA LEU A 89 4.24 -31.10 9.45
C LEU A 89 3.62 -29.70 9.23
N LEU A 90 2.30 -29.63 9.03
CA LEU A 90 1.57 -28.38 8.93
C LEU A 90 1.50 -27.65 10.28
N ASP A 91 1.25 -28.38 11.38
CA ASP A 91 1.15 -27.81 12.72
C ASP A 91 2.47 -27.21 13.19
N THR A 92 3.58 -27.85 12.87
CA THR A 92 4.94 -27.36 13.18
C THR A 92 5.46 -26.33 12.17
N ARG A 93 4.68 -25.98 11.14
CA ARG A 93 5.08 -25.07 10.05
C ARG A 93 6.34 -25.47 9.28
N LYS A 94 6.71 -26.73 9.32
CA LYS A 94 7.82 -27.24 8.50
C LYS A 94 7.49 -27.20 7.03
N VAL A 95 6.21 -27.34 6.69
CA VAL A 95 5.66 -27.12 5.35
C VAL A 95 4.42 -26.25 5.44
N LEU A 96 4.14 -25.49 4.38
CA LEU A 96 2.94 -24.67 4.25
C LEU A 96 1.87 -25.33 3.36
N MET A 97 2.25 -26.38 2.65
CA MET A 97 1.36 -27.09 1.74
C MET A 97 1.76 -28.56 1.67
N VAL A 98 0.77 -29.43 1.60
CA VAL A 98 0.95 -30.85 1.26
C VAL A 98 0.15 -31.15 0.00
N LEU A 99 0.81 -31.77 -0.95
CA LEU A 99 0.21 -32.24 -2.19
C LEU A 99 -0.03 -33.76 -2.04
N HIS A 100 -1.29 -34.15 -2.10
CA HIS A 100 -1.68 -35.57 -2.03
C HIS A 100 -2.20 -36.03 -3.38
N ILE A 101 -1.57 -37.07 -3.92
CA ILE A 101 -1.92 -37.72 -5.18
C ILE A 101 -2.40 -39.11 -4.85
N GLY A 102 -3.67 -39.40 -5.10
CA GLY A 102 -4.26 -40.70 -4.82
C GLY A 102 -3.77 -41.82 -5.73
N PRO A 103 -3.97 -43.08 -5.37
CA PRO A 103 -3.33 -44.25 -6.02
C PRO A 103 -3.78 -44.52 -7.46
N ARG A 104 -4.91 -43.96 -7.88
CA ARG A 104 -5.44 -44.17 -9.25
C ARG A 104 -5.35 -42.92 -10.12
N PHE A 105 -4.58 -41.93 -9.75
CA PHE A 105 -4.49 -40.65 -10.48
C PHE A 105 -4.13 -40.84 -11.97
N THR A 106 -3.09 -41.60 -12.27
CA THR A 106 -2.67 -41.90 -13.66
C THR A 106 -3.68 -42.78 -14.38
N GLU A 107 -4.26 -43.78 -13.72
CA GLU A 107 -5.28 -44.64 -14.31
C GLU A 107 -6.52 -43.85 -14.71
N ASP A 108 -7.05 -43.02 -13.81
CA ASP A 108 -8.24 -42.21 -14.06
C ASP A 108 -8.01 -41.20 -15.18
N LEU A 109 -6.83 -40.56 -15.27
CA LEU A 109 -6.46 -39.70 -16.41
C LEU A 109 -6.42 -40.44 -17.73
N LEU A 110 -5.86 -41.67 -17.76
CA LEU A 110 -5.81 -42.48 -18.98
C LEU A 110 -7.21 -42.95 -19.41
N LEU A 111 -8.07 -43.25 -18.45
CA LEU A 111 -9.47 -43.66 -18.69
C LEU A 111 -10.42 -42.46 -18.91
N ARG A 112 -9.90 -41.24 -18.98
CA ARG A 112 -10.67 -40.00 -19.11
C ARG A 112 -11.70 -39.79 -17.99
N ARG A 113 -11.40 -40.27 -16.80
CA ARG A 113 -12.19 -40.08 -15.60
C ARG A 113 -11.68 -38.88 -14.82
N PRO A 114 -12.51 -38.27 -13.96
CA PRO A 114 -12.02 -37.26 -13.02
C PRO A 114 -10.93 -37.83 -12.11
N ALA A 115 -9.73 -37.28 -12.20
CA ALA A 115 -8.58 -37.68 -11.38
C ALA A 115 -8.38 -36.61 -10.30
N PRO A 116 -8.89 -36.83 -9.06
CA PRO A 116 -8.81 -35.84 -8.00
C PRO A 116 -7.38 -35.67 -7.50
N LEU A 117 -6.98 -34.42 -7.33
CA LEU A 117 -5.74 -34.01 -6.70
C LEU A 117 -6.09 -33.19 -5.48
N GLN A 118 -5.57 -33.59 -4.30
CA GLN A 118 -5.81 -32.87 -3.07
C GLN A 118 -4.63 -31.97 -2.73
N VAL A 119 -4.91 -30.70 -2.42
CA VAL A 119 -3.93 -29.72 -1.95
C VAL A 119 -4.36 -29.25 -0.57
N ILE A 120 -3.57 -29.60 0.45
CA ILE A 120 -3.80 -29.22 1.84
C ILE A 120 -2.87 -28.07 2.17
N ILE A 121 -3.43 -26.92 2.57
CA ILE A 121 -2.68 -25.67 2.76
C ILE A 121 -2.85 -25.19 4.19
N ASP A 122 -1.78 -24.64 4.78
CA ASP A 122 -1.85 -23.91 6.04
C ASP A 122 -2.68 -22.64 5.88
N GLY A 123 -3.90 -22.65 6.38
CA GLY A 123 -4.85 -21.52 6.29
C GLY A 123 -4.64 -20.42 7.32
N ARG A 124 -3.68 -20.54 8.25
CA ARG A 124 -3.43 -19.53 9.31
C ARG A 124 -3.05 -18.16 8.74
N ASN A 125 -2.42 -18.13 7.56
CA ASN A 125 -2.23 -16.92 6.77
C ASN A 125 -3.06 -17.02 5.48
N SER A 126 -4.22 -16.37 5.46
CA SER A 126 -5.18 -16.46 4.36
C SER A 126 -4.61 -15.92 3.03
N ASN A 127 -3.79 -14.88 3.06
CA ASN A 127 -3.16 -14.34 1.85
C ASN A 127 -2.20 -15.36 1.22
N THR A 128 -1.33 -15.96 2.03
CA THR A 128 -0.42 -17.01 1.59
C THR A 128 -1.20 -18.22 1.04
N ALA A 129 -2.26 -18.64 1.74
CA ALA A 129 -3.08 -19.76 1.31
C ALA A 129 -3.76 -19.52 -0.05
N MET A 130 -4.34 -18.32 -0.26
CA MET A 130 -4.96 -17.98 -1.54
C MET A 130 -3.96 -17.93 -2.70
N LEU A 131 -2.76 -17.40 -2.47
CA LEU A 131 -1.70 -17.38 -3.48
C LEU A 131 -1.23 -18.78 -3.85
N LEU A 132 -1.00 -19.64 -2.84
CA LEU A 132 -0.63 -21.05 -3.06
C LEU A 132 -1.69 -21.80 -3.87
N ALA A 133 -2.97 -21.65 -3.51
CA ALA A 133 -4.07 -22.24 -4.25
C ALA A 133 -4.13 -21.72 -5.70
N GLY A 134 -3.85 -20.43 -5.91
CA GLY A 134 -3.76 -19.82 -7.24
C GLY A 134 -2.63 -20.39 -8.08
N TYR A 135 -1.43 -20.55 -7.51
CA TYR A 135 -0.28 -21.14 -8.20
C TYR A 135 -0.54 -22.60 -8.57
N MET A 136 -1.07 -23.40 -7.63
CA MET A 136 -1.42 -24.79 -7.90
C MET A 136 -2.48 -24.94 -8.98
N ARG A 137 -3.51 -24.08 -8.99
CA ARG A 137 -4.53 -24.05 -10.03
C ARG A 137 -3.91 -23.77 -11.40
N THR A 138 -2.98 -22.82 -11.48
CA THR A 138 -2.29 -22.48 -12.75
C THR A 138 -1.46 -23.65 -13.26
N ILE A 139 -0.69 -24.30 -12.38
CA ILE A 139 0.12 -25.48 -12.73
C ILE A 139 -0.77 -26.64 -13.19
N LEU A 140 -1.85 -26.92 -12.47
CA LEU A 140 -2.80 -27.97 -12.82
C LEU A 140 -3.49 -27.69 -14.18
N THR A 141 -3.91 -26.45 -14.43
CA THR A 141 -4.55 -26.07 -15.71
C THR A 141 -3.60 -26.30 -16.87
N ARG A 142 -2.34 -25.87 -16.73
CA ARG A 142 -1.30 -26.09 -17.75
C ARG A 142 -1.00 -27.56 -17.95
N PHE A 143 -0.89 -28.32 -16.87
CA PHE A 143 -0.72 -29.78 -16.94
C PHE A 143 -1.85 -30.45 -17.71
N ASN A 144 -3.11 -30.13 -17.40
CA ASN A 144 -4.27 -30.71 -18.08
C ASN A 144 -4.28 -30.41 -19.59
N GLN A 145 -3.89 -29.19 -19.99
CA GLN A 145 -3.81 -28.80 -21.41
C GLN A 145 -2.74 -29.61 -22.13
N GLU A 146 -1.53 -29.65 -21.61
CA GLU A 146 -0.41 -30.36 -22.22
C GLU A 146 -0.62 -31.88 -22.22
N TRP A 147 -1.26 -32.41 -21.16
CA TRP A 147 -1.63 -33.83 -21.12
C TRP A 147 -2.65 -34.18 -22.20
N ALA A 148 -3.69 -33.35 -22.37
CA ALA A 148 -4.69 -33.55 -23.41
C ALA A 148 -4.06 -33.48 -24.82
N GLU A 149 -3.21 -32.47 -25.08
CA GLU A 149 -2.49 -32.32 -26.34
C GLU A 149 -1.57 -33.51 -26.61
N ALA A 150 -0.79 -33.98 -25.65
CA ALA A 150 0.13 -35.11 -25.78
C ALA A 150 -0.59 -36.47 -26.05
N LYS A 151 -1.83 -36.60 -25.58
CA LYS A 151 -2.63 -37.82 -25.76
C LYS A 151 -3.61 -37.72 -26.96
N GLY A 152 -3.59 -36.63 -27.72
CA GLY A 152 -4.53 -36.41 -28.82
C GLY A 152 -5.99 -36.26 -28.36
N TYR A 153 -6.21 -35.86 -27.12
CA TYR A 153 -7.56 -35.61 -26.60
C TYR A 153 -8.04 -34.25 -27.11
N SER A 154 -9.33 -34.14 -27.37
CA SER A 154 -9.93 -32.82 -27.66
C SER A 154 -9.70 -31.89 -26.50
N PRO A 155 -9.15 -30.71 -26.74
CA PRO A 155 -9.00 -29.73 -25.66
C PRO A 155 -10.37 -29.35 -25.10
N PRO A 156 -10.46 -28.91 -23.84
CA PRO A 156 -11.72 -28.45 -23.30
C PRO A 156 -12.31 -27.36 -24.21
N PRO A 157 -13.65 -27.33 -24.40
CA PRO A 157 -14.33 -26.44 -25.35
C PRO A 157 -14.11 -24.95 -25.06
N ALA A 158 -13.65 -24.61 -23.88
CA ALA A 158 -13.29 -23.25 -23.51
C ALA A 158 -11.88 -23.21 -22.91
N LYS A 159 -11.04 -22.31 -23.44
CA LYS A 159 -9.69 -22.04 -22.94
C LYS A 159 -9.67 -20.69 -22.24
N LEU A 160 -9.27 -20.67 -20.98
CA LEU A 160 -9.10 -19.43 -20.24
C LEU A 160 -7.73 -18.81 -20.57
N ASN A 161 -7.73 -17.70 -21.31
CA ASN A 161 -6.54 -16.88 -21.54
C ASN A 161 -6.55 -15.70 -20.54
N ILE A 162 -5.73 -15.79 -19.50
CA ILE A 162 -5.57 -14.72 -18.50
C ILE A 162 -4.47 -13.77 -19.00
N ARG A 163 -4.82 -12.51 -19.21
CA ARG A 163 -3.87 -11.45 -19.52
C ARG A 163 -4.01 -10.33 -18.47
N ALA A 164 -3.00 -10.17 -17.65
CA ALA A 164 -2.93 -9.05 -16.72
C ALA A 164 -2.54 -7.77 -17.48
N TRP A 165 -3.39 -6.75 -17.40
CA TRP A 165 -3.10 -5.42 -17.97
C TRP A 165 -2.32 -4.60 -16.95
N PHE A 166 -1.51 -3.67 -17.43
CA PHE A 166 -0.71 -2.72 -16.64
C PHE A 166 0.40 -3.33 -15.78
N ASN A 167 0.28 -4.56 -15.30
CA ASN A 167 1.31 -5.30 -14.58
C ASN A 167 1.36 -6.76 -15.08
N PRO A 168 1.92 -7.01 -16.30
CA PRO A 168 1.88 -8.33 -16.92
C PRO A 168 2.55 -9.43 -16.11
N ASN A 169 3.57 -9.07 -15.32
CA ASN A 169 4.32 -10.01 -14.49
C ASN A 169 3.74 -10.13 -13.07
N LEU A 170 2.62 -9.45 -12.77
CA LEU A 170 1.96 -9.42 -11.46
C LEU A 170 2.92 -9.11 -10.31
N GLN A 171 3.91 -8.23 -10.55
CA GLN A 171 4.89 -7.86 -9.55
C GLN A 171 4.24 -7.07 -8.41
N SER A 172 4.31 -7.57 -7.20
CA SER A 172 3.74 -6.93 -6.00
C SER A 172 4.28 -5.52 -5.77
N ARG A 173 5.55 -5.28 -6.08
CA ARG A 173 6.19 -3.96 -5.95
C ARG A 173 5.49 -2.88 -6.74
N TRP A 174 4.96 -3.19 -7.93
CA TRP A 174 4.24 -2.22 -8.77
C TRP A 174 2.94 -1.73 -8.13
N PHE A 175 2.34 -2.56 -7.28
CA PHE A 175 1.15 -2.18 -6.52
C PHE A 175 1.49 -1.46 -5.20
N ILE A 176 2.51 -1.95 -4.49
CA ILE A 176 2.86 -1.51 -3.13
C ILE A 176 3.57 -0.16 -3.15
N VAL A 177 4.61 0.01 -3.98
CA VAL A 177 5.47 1.21 -3.92
C VAL A 177 4.74 2.51 -4.28
N PRO A 178 3.87 2.58 -5.31
CA PRO A 178 3.06 3.79 -5.52
C PRO A 178 2.18 4.13 -4.30
N GLY A 179 1.66 3.11 -3.61
CA GLY A 179 0.90 3.31 -2.39
C GLY A 179 1.73 3.85 -1.23
N ILE A 180 2.99 3.44 -1.12
CA ILE A 180 3.94 3.94 -0.11
C ILE A 180 4.26 5.42 -0.34
N VAL A 181 4.31 5.90 -1.58
CA VAL A 181 4.45 7.34 -1.86
C VAL A 181 3.36 8.12 -1.11
N GLY A 182 2.10 7.73 -1.28
CA GLY A 182 0.97 8.39 -0.59
C GLY A 182 1.03 8.24 0.93
N LEU A 183 1.37 7.05 1.41
CA LEU A 183 1.44 6.74 2.85
C LEU A 183 2.52 7.58 3.56
N LEU A 184 3.73 7.59 3.05
CA LEU A 184 4.83 8.32 3.69
C LEU A 184 4.60 9.82 3.62
N THR A 185 4.15 10.33 2.47
CA THR A 185 3.77 11.74 2.32
C THR A 185 2.67 12.13 3.32
N LEU A 186 1.66 11.27 3.55
CA LEU A 186 0.64 11.47 4.57
C LEU A 186 1.26 11.61 5.96
N VAL A 187 2.10 10.63 6.34
CA VAL A 187 2.69 10.56 7.68
C VAL A 187 3.52 11.81 7.98
N VAL A 188 4.47 12.15 7.11
CA VAL A 188 5.36 13.28 7.36
C VAL A 188 4.60 14.60 7.33
N THR A 189 3.69 14.79 6.38
CA THR A 189 2.90 16.03 6.29
C THR A 189 2.03 16.24 7.52
N VAL A 190 1.33 15.20 8.00
CA VAL A 190 0.54 15.28 9.24
C VAL A 190 1.44 15.59 10.44
N MET A 191 2.57 14.87 10.59
CA MET A 191 3.46 15.06 11.72
C MET A 191 4.06 16.46 11.76
N VAL A 192 4.55 16.97 10.62
CA VAL A 192 5.11 18.34 10.53
C VAL A 192 4.06 19.37 10.92
N THR A 193 2.84 19.25 10.39
CA THR A 193 1.79 20.25 10.62
C THR A 193 1.13 20.12 11.99
N ALA A 194 0.96 18.91 12.52
CA ALA A 194 0.43 18.69 13.86
C ALA A 194 1.35 19.24 14.96
N LEU A 195 2.64 19.30 14.71
CA LEU A 195 3.62 19.86 15.66
C LEU A 195 3.81 21.38 15.51
N SER A 196 3.32 22.00 14.45
CA SER A 196 3.65 23.38 14.08
C SER A 196 3.22 24.40 15.16
N VAL A 197 1.94 24.40 15.60
CA VAL A 197 1.42 25.28 16.66
C VAL A 197 1.77 24.75 18.05
N ALA A 198 1.68 23.43 18.24
CA ALA A 198 1.95 22.77 19.53
C ALA A 198 3.36 23.06 20.04
N ARG A 199 4.36 23.09 19.15
CA ARG A 199 5.75 23.45 19.49
C ARG A 199 5.87 24.86 20.04
N GLU A 200 5.19 25.84 19.44
CA GLU A 200 5.24 27.24 19.91
C GLU A 200 4.50 27.44 21.22
N ARG A 201 3.39 26.72 21.42
CA ARG A 201 2.68 26.73 22.72
C ARG A 201 3.54 26.17 23.83
N GLU A 202 4.17 25.03 23.61
CA GLU A 202 5.05 24.39 24.58
C GLU A 202 6.29 25.25 24.90
N ALA A 203 6.82 25.97 23.91
CA ALA A 203 7.93 26.90 24.08
C ALA A 203 7.53 28.26 24.65
N GLY A 204 6.24 28.53 24.91
CA GLY A 204 5.75 29.82 25.39
C GLY A 204 5.88 30.99 24.41
N THR A 205 6.19 30.70 23.14
CA THR A 205 6.37 31.73 22.08
C THR A 205 5.08 32.04 21.33
N PHE A 206 4.02 31.27 21.57
CA PHE A 206 2.74 31.42 20.89
C PHE A 206 2.08 32.77 21.19
N ASP A 207 2.16 33.22 22.46
CA ASP A 207 1.59 34.50 22.86
C ASP A 207 2.28 35.71 22.21
N GLN A 208 3.57 35.56 21.86
CA GLN A 208 4.29 36.58 21.08
C GLN A 208 3.75 36.73 19.68
N LEU A 209 3.22 35.65 19.09
CA LEU A 209 2.56 35.70 17.78
C LEU A 209 1.19 36.42 17.86
N LEU A 210 0.50 36.31 18.99
CA LEU A 210 -0.82 36.92 19.18
C LEU A 210 -0.75 38.43 19.30
N VAL A 211 0.36 38.98 19.83
CA VAL A 211 0.57 40.45 19.91
C VAL A 211 1.07 41.05 18.58
N THR A 212 1.39 40.22 17.61
CA THR A 212 1.77 40.72 16.25
C THR A 212 0.51 41.17 15.47
N PRO A 213 0.63 42.13 14.54
CA PRO A 213 -0.49 42.59 13.72
C PRO A 213 -0.82 41.59 12.57
N LEU A 214 -0.74 40.29 12.84
CA LEU A 214 -1.05 39.23 11.90
C LEU A 214 -2.50 38.76 12.05
N ARG A 215 -3.18 38.57 10.92
CA ARG A 215 -4.52 37.96 10.95
C ARG A 215 -4.41 36.44 11.14
N PRO A 216 -5.40 35.78 11.78
CA PRO A 216 -5.38 34.31 11.97
C PRO A 216 -5.12 33.51 10.69
N VAL A 217 -5.67 33.97 9.56
CA VAL A 217 -5.46 33.35 8.24
C VAL A 217 -4.01 33.49 7.77
N GLU A 218 -3.36 34.64 8.04
CA GLU A 218 -1.95 34.87 7.69
C GLU A 218 -1.02 33.92 8.47
N ILE A 219 -1.33 33.69 9.75
CA ILE A 219 -0.59 32.76 10.61
C ILE A 219 -0.76 31.34 10.10
N LEU A 220 -1.99 30.91 9.79
CA LEU A 220 -2.25 29.57 9.25
C LEU A 220 -1.57 29.31 7.92
N LEU A 221 -1.62 30.26 6.99
CA LEU A 221 -0.92 30.15 5.70
C LEU A 221 0.60 30.06 5.90
N GLY A 222 1.17 30.86 6.79
CA GLY A 222 2.58 30.79 7.15
C GLY A 222 2.99 29.42 7.72
N LYS A 223 2.13 28.83 8.55
CA LYS A 223 2.35 27.52 9.18
C LYS A 223 2.03 26.32 8.27
N ALA A 224 1.16 26.49 7.27
CA ALA A 224 0.87 25.49 6.26
C ALA A 224 2.04 25.30 5.29
N PHE A 225 2.75 26.37 4.95
CA PHE A 225 3.78 26.39 3.91
C PHE A 225 4.91 25.38 4.14
N PRO A 226 5.53 25.27 5.36
CA PRO A 226 6.55 24.26 5.61
C PRO A 226 6.05 22.84 5.40
N GLY A 227 4.79 22.56 5.79
CA GLY A 227 4.17 21.26 5.55
C GLY A 227 4.03 20.94 4.06
N ILE A 228 3.62 21.94 3.24
CA ILE A 228 3.54 21.81 1.78
C ILE A 228 4.94 21.55 1.21
N ALA A 229 5.93 22.36 1.58
CA ALA A 229 7.27 22.28 1.02
C ALA A 229 7.96 20.94 1.37
N ILE A 230 7.87 20.50 2.63
CA ILE A 230 8.46 19.23 3.08
C ILE A 230 7.72 18.05 2.46
N GLY A 231 6.39 18.03 2.50
CA GLY A 231 5.59 16.96 1.91
C GLY A 231 5.80 16.84 0.39
N PHE A 232 5.94 17.97 -0.30
CA PHE A 232 6.24 18.00 -1.73
C PHE A 232 7.65 17.48 -2.03
N LEU A 233 8.65 17.91 -1.27
CA LEU A 233 10.05 17.48 -1.43
C LEU A 233 10.18 15.98 -1.14
N GLU A 234 9.55 15.50 -0.08
CA GLU A 234 9.54 14.09 0.30
C GLU A 234 8.85 13.23 -0.75
N ALA A 235 7.66 13.62 -1.21
CA ALA A 235 6.95 12.89 -2.26
C ALA A 235 7.82 12.77 -3.53
N ASN A 236 8.49 13.86 -3.95
CA ASN A 236 9.42 13.83 -5.08
C ASN A 236 10.58 12.87 -4.85
N LEU A 237 11.20 12.90 -3.68
CA LEU A 237 12.28 11.99 -3.33
C LEU A 237 11.85 10.52 -3.43
N ILE A 238 10.68 10.22 -2.87
CA ILE A 238 10.11 8.86 -2.90
C ILE A 238 9.76 8.45 -4.33
N ILE A 239 9.17 9.35 -5.13
CA ILE A 239 8.86 9.09 -6.55
C ILE A 239 10.14 8.82 -7.34
N LEU A 240 11.20 9.61 -7.14
CA LEU A 240 12.48 9.39 -7.79
C LEU A 240 13.07 8.01 -7.44
N ILE A 241 13.05 7.62 -6.17
CA ILE A 241 13.50 6.30 -5.75
C ILE A 241 12.62 5.20 -6.34
N ALA A 242 11.28 5.38 -6.38
CA ALA A 242 10.36 4.43 -6.98
C ALA A 242 10.66 4.19 -8.47
N VAL A 243 10.93 5.24 -9.22
CA VAL A 243 11.19 5.16 -10.66
C VAL A 243 12.61 4.66 -10.95
N PHE A 244 13.63 5.25 -10.34
CA PHE A 244 15.04 4.98 -10.70
C PHE A 244 15.63 3.76 -9.97
N TRP A 245 15.23 3.52 -8.74
CA TRP A 245 15.75 2.39 -7.94
C TRP A 245 14.90 1.14 -8.08
N PHE A 246 13.57 1.27 -7.93
CA PHE A 246 12.66 0.14 -8.04
C PHE A 246 12.19 -0.14 -9.47
N HIS A 247 12.54 0.71 -10.44
CA HIS A 247 12.21 0.59 -11.87
C HIS A 247 10.69 0.47 -12.10
N ILE A 248 9.90 1.20 -11.31
CA ILE A 248 8.45 1.22 -11.46
C ILE A 248 8.10 2.21 -12.57
N PRO A 249 7.35 1.80 -13.58
CA PRO A 249 7.02 2.68 -14.68
C PRO A 249 6.15 3.83 -14.23
N LEU A 250 6.50 5.05 -14.59
CA LEU A 250 5.66 6.24 -14.47
C LEU A 250 5.16 6.57 -15.89
N ARG A 251 3.95 6.10 -16.21
CA ARG A 251 3.38 6.20 -17.57
C ARG A 251 2.52 7.44 -17.77
N GLY A 252 2.00 8.00 -16.68
CA GLY A 252 1.09 9.13 -16.69
C GLY A 252 1.77 10.49 -16.81
N ASN A 253 0.96 11.52 -16.95
CA ASN A 253 1.42 12.91 -17.07
C ASN A 253 1.87 13.44 -15.69
N LEU A 254 3.10 14.02 -15.64
CA LEU A 254 3.65 14.63 -14.43
C LEU A 254 2.79 15.80 -13.91
N VAL A 255 2.18 16.60 -14.81
CA VAL A 255 1.31 17.70 -14.38
C VAL A 255 0.10 17.17 -13.61
N ALA A 256 -0.51 16.07 -14.08
CA ALA A 256 -1.61 15.40 -13.39
C ALA A 256 -1.17 14.89 -12.00
N LEU A 257 0.05 14.33 -11.90
CA LEU A 257 0.63 13.87 -10.64
C LEU A 257 0.78 15.03 -9.64
N TYR A 258 1.34 16.15 -10.09
CA TYR A 258 1.57 17.30 -9.21
C TYR A 258 0.30 18.04 -8.81
N ILE A 259 -0.73 18.06 -9.66
CA ILE A 259 -2.06 18.55 -9.27
C ILE A 259 -2.63 17.66 -8.15
N GLY A 260 -2.60 16.33 -8.33
CA GLY A 260 -3.06 15.39 -7.32
C GLY A 260 -2.29 15.50 -6.00
N LEU A 261 -0.98 15.58 -6.07
CA LEU A 261 -0.12 15.77 -4.91
C LEU A 261 -0.42 17.08 -4.17
N PHE A 262 -0.59 18.18 -4.89
CA PHE A 262 -0.91 19.48 -4.29
C PHE A 262 -2.27 19.47 -3.57
N LEU A 263 -3.31 18.93 -4.20
CA LEU A 263 -4.64 18.79 -3.58
C LEU A 263 -4.61 17.87 -2.37
N PHE A 264 -3.86 16.78 -2.46
CA PHE A 264 -3.64 15.86 -1.34
C PHE A 264 -2.97 16.56 -0.15
N LEU A 265 -1.86 17.26 -0.39
CA LEU A 265 -1.16 18.03 0.64
C LEU A 265 -2.05 19.06 1.31
N LEU A 266 -2.85 19.82 0.54
CA LEU A 266 -3.81 20.77 1.10
C LEU A 266 -4.81 20.10 2.04
N SER A 267 -5.34 18.93 1.64
CA SER A 267 -6.31 18.18 2.42
C SER A 267 -5.72 17.69 3.74
N VAL A 268 -4.50 17.18 3.69
CA VAL A 268 -3.78 16.59 4.82
C VAL A 268 -3.30 17.67 5.80
N ILE A 269 -2.78 18.77 5.29
CA ILE A 269 -2.30 19.91 6.10
C ILE A 269 -3.42 20.51 6.92
N GLY A 270 -4.62 20.62 6.34
CA GLY A 270 -5.79 21.09 7.08
C GLY A 270 -6.05 20.28 8.33
N VAL A 271 -5.98 18.94 8.24
CA VAL A 271 -6.12 18.04 9.39
C VAL A 271 -4.99 18.23 10.40
N GLY A 272 -3.73 18.26 9.94
CA GLY A 272 -2.59 18.47 10.84
C GLY A 272 -2.67 19.78 11.60
N LEU A 273 -3.09 20.88 10.96
CA LEU A 273 -3.30 22.17 11.60
C LEU A 273 -4.48 22.16 12.58
N MET A 274 -5.57 21.44 12.30
CA MET A 274 -6.65 21.23 13.26
C MET A 274 -6.13 20.55 14.53
N ILE A 275 -5.39 19.45 14.39
CA ILE A 275 -4.79 18.72 15.51
C ILE A 275 -3.86 19.66 16.29
N SER A 276 -3.00 20.38 15.61
CA SER A 276 -2.05 21.30 16.21
C SER A 276 -2.73 22.47 16.97
N SER A 277 -3.88 22.92 16.48
CA SER A 277 -4.66 24.00 17.12
C SER A 277 -5.28 23.57 18.45
N ILE A 278 -5.59 22.27 18.59
CA ILE A 278 -6.16 21.69 19.83
C ILE A 278 -5.05 21.31 20.81
N ALA A 279 -3.91 20.84 20.32
CA ALA A 279 -2.80 20.37 21.12
C ALA A 279 -2.12 21.51 21.88
N VAL A 280 -1.85 21.27 23.18
CA VAL A 280 -1.08 22.19 24.05
C VAL A 280 0.40 21.81 24.05
N THR A 281 0.71 20.52 23.95
CA THR A 281 2.07 19.99 23.94
C THR A 281 2.37 19.24 22.65
N GLN A 282 3.65 19.10 22.31
CA GLN A 282 4.08 18.31 21.14
C GLN A 282 3.63 16.85 21.26
N GLN A 283 3.64 16.28 22.47
CA GLN A 283 3.16 14.91 22.70
C GLN A 283 1.68 14.75 22.34
N GLN A 284 0.83 15.72 22.70
CA GLN A 284 -0.58 15.72 22.31
C GLN A 284 -0.74 15.86 20.80
N GLY A 285 0.08 16.70 20.14
CA GLY A 285 0.10 16.84 18.68
C GLY A 285 0.46 15.53 17.99
N LEU A 286 1.50 14.83 18.47
CA LEU A 286 1.89 13.52 17.96
C LEU A 286 0.78 12.47 18.15
N LEU A 287 0.20 12.40 19.36
CA LEU A 287 -0.87 11.44 19.66
C LEU A 287 -2.10 11.67 18.75
N GLY A 288 -2.50 12.96 18.60
CA GLY A 288 -3.58 13.33 17.68
C GLY A 288 -3.28 12.97 16.24
N GLY A 289 -2.03 13.17 15.79
CA GLY A 289 -1.55 12.75 14.49
C GLY A 289 -1.69 11.24 14.29
N PHE A 290 -1.23 10.42 15.22
CA PHE A 290 -1.36 8.96 15.15
C PHE A 290 -2.82 8.51 15.16
N LEU A 291 -3.66 9.12 15.98
CA LEU A 291 -5.09 8.80 16.04
C LEU A 291 -5.80 9.06 14.72
N PHE A 292 -5.35 10.02 13.92
CA PHE A 292 -5.84 10.27 12.56
C PHE A 292 -5.18 9.35 11.53
N LEU A 293 -3.86 9.14 11.61
CA LEU A 293 -3.09 8.39 10.60
C LEU A 293 -3.52 6.94 10.49
N VAL A 294 -3.68 6.23 11.62
CA VAL A 294 -3.99 4.79 11.61
C VAL A 294 -5.32 4.50 10.92
N PRO A 295 -6.47 5.14 11.27
CA PRO A 295 -7.70 4.96 10.53
C PRO A 295 -7.59 5.38 9.07
N SER A 296 -6.90 6.49 8.77
CA SER A 296 -6.75 6.99 7.40
C SER A 296 -6.03 6.00 6.50
N ILE A 297 -4.98 5.33 6.99
CA ILE A 297 -4.24 4.31 6.24
C ILE A 297 -5.12 3.09 5.99
N ILE A 298 -5.83 2.60 7.01
CA ILE A 298 -6.71 1.43 6.88
C ILE A 298 -7.86 1.72 5.90
N LEU A 299 -8.51 2.87 6.04
CA LEU A 299 -9.66 3.29 5.23
C LEU A 299 -9.28 3.82 3.84
N SER A 300 -8.01 3.85 3.48
CA SER A 300 -7.56 4.35 2.18
C SER A 300 -7.69 3.35 1.03
N GLY A 301 -7.82 2.06 1.34
CA GLY A 301 -7.70 1.00 0.34
C GLY A 301 -6.26 0.56 0.06
N PHE A 302 -5.30 1.00 0.88
CA PHE A 302 -3.90 0.56 0.79
C PHE A 302 -3.71 -0.85 1.36
N ALA A 303 -4.09 -1.05 2.62
CA ALA A 303 -3.92 -2.32 3.33
C ALA A 303 -5.00 -3.34 2.95
N THR A 304 -6.25 -2.88 2.81
CA THR A 304 -7.40 -3.72 2.50
C THR A 304 -8.23 -3.04 1.41
N PRO A 305 -8.58 -3.73 0.31
CA PRO A 305 -9.45 -3.17 -0.73
C PRO A 305 -10.76 -2.66 -0.15
N ILE A 306 -11.17 -1.44 -0.53
CA ILE A 306 -12.40 -0.81 -0.03
C ILE A 306 -13.63 -1.65 -0.34
N ALA A 307 -13.66 -2.34 -1.50
CA ALA A 307 -14.75 -3.21 -1.91
C ALA A 307 -15.00 -4.38 -0.93
N ASN A 308 -13.99 -4.78 -0.14
CA ASN A 308 -14.10 -5.85 0.85
C ASN A 308 -14.61 -5.36 2.22
N MET A 309 -14.80 -4.05 2.38
CA MET A 309 -15.30 -3.46 3.62
C MET A 309 -16.82 -3.48 3.68
N PRO A 310 -17.44 -3.51 4.89
CA PRO A 310 -18.88 -3.31 5.04
C PRO A 310 -19.30 -1.96 4.43
N GLN A 311 -20.52 -1.88 3.88
CA GLN A 311 -21.01 -0.67 3.19
C GLN A 311 -20.91 0.60 4.03
N THR A 312 -21.25 0.53 5.31
CA THR A 312 -21.13 1.67 6.24
C THR A 312 -19.71 2.21 6.31
N VAL A 313 -18.71 1.31 6.33
CA VAL A 313 -17.29 1.68 6.35
C VAL A 313 -16.86 2.27 5.01
N GLN A 314 -17.39 1.73 3.88
CA GLN A 314 -17.12 2.30 2.55
C GLN A 314 -17.56 3.76 2.44
N TYR A 315 -18.70 4.15 3.04
CA TYR A 315 -19.11 5.56 3.09
C TYR A 315 -18.14 6.41 3.92
N LEU A 316 -17.61 5.91 5.03
CA LEU A 316 -16.61 6.63 5.82
C LEU A 316 -15.32 6.89 5.04
N THR A 317 -14.95 6.00 4.10
CA THR A 317 -13.76 6.22 3.27
C THR A 317 -13.87 7.44 2.36
N LEU A 318 -15.09 7.94 2.07
CA LEU A 318 -15.31 9.10 1.18
C LEU A 318 -14.71 10.40 1.73
N ILE A 319 -14.57 10.54 3.03
CA ILE A 319 -13.94 11.70 3.67
C ILE A 319 -12.42 11.59 3.77
N ASN A 320 -11.85 10.46 3.34
CA ASN A 320 -10.41 10.20 3.45
C ASN A 320 -9.66 10.64 2.18
N PRO A 321 -8.83 11.68 2.21
CA PRO A 321 -8.12 12.16 1.02
C PRO A 321 -7.14 11.11 0.46
N MET A 322 -6.59 10.25 1.30
CA MET A 322 -5.65 9.21 0.88
C MET A 322 -6.30 8.19 -0.07
N ARG A 323 -7.60 7.92 0.06
CA ARG A 323 -8.35 7.06 -0.87
C ARG A 323 -8.20 7.53 -2.32
N TYR A 324 -8.47 8.80 -2.56
CA TYR A 324 -8.43 9.41 -3.89
C TYR A 324 -7.00 9.50 -4.42
N PHE A 325 -6.07 9.91 -3.56
CA PHE A 325 -4.67 10.05 -3.95
C PHE A 325 -4.03 8.71 -4.34
N LEU A 326 -4.39 7.60 -3.67
CA LEU A 326 -3.93 6.26 -4.05
C LEU A 326 -4.41 5.84 -5.44
N VAL A 327 -5.65 6.17 -5.81
CA VAL A 327 -6.17 5.90 -7.15
C VAL A 327 -5.38 6.70 -8.19
N ILE A 328 -5.16 8.00 -7.93
CA ILE A 328 -4.36 8.88 -8.79
C ILE A 328 -2.94 8.32 -8.97
N LEU A 329 -2.27 7.95 -7.88
CA LEU A 329 -0.91 7.41 -7.95
C LEU A 329 -0.85 6.12 -8.78
N ARG A 330 -1.73 5.14 -8.49
CA ARG A 330 -1.76 3.86 -9.20
C ARG A 330 -2.06 4.04 -10.69
N SER A 331 -3.01 4.91 -11.02
CA SER A 331 -3.36 5.18 -12.42
C SER A 331 -2.20 5.84 -13.16
N LEU A 332 -1.53 6.84 -12.56
CA LEU A 332 -0.42 7.54 -13.21
C LEU A 332 0.85 6.67 -13.31
N PHE A 333 1.13 5.84 -12.32
CA PHE A 333 2.27 4.94 -12.38
C PHE A 333 2.06 3.80 -13.38
N LEU A 334 0.91 3.15 -13.38
CA LEU A 334 0.71 1.88 -14.06
C LEU A 334 -0.08 2.01 -15.37
N GLU A 335 -1.17 2.77 -15.35
CA GLU A 335 -2.16 2.82 -16.43
C GLU A 335 -1.83 3.89 -17.48
N GLY A 336 -1.12 4.95 -17.10
CA GLY A 336 -0.90 6.11 -17.97
C GLY A 336 -2.13 7.01 -18.09
N GLY A 337 -2.98 7.05 -17.05
CA GLY A 337 -4.24 7.77 -17.03
C GLY A 337 -4.08 9.26 -17.37
N SER A 338 -5.01 9.80 -18.16
CA SER A 338 -5.07 11.22 -18.45
C SER A 338 -5.67 11.99 -17.27
N ALA A 339 -5.32 13.28 -17.14
CA ALA A 339 -5.89 14.14 -16.10
C ALA A 339 -7.42 14.21 -16.15
N PHE A 340 -8.01 14.11 -17.33
CA PHE A 340 -9.46 14.09 -17.52
C PHE A 340 -10.11 12.84 -16.90
N LEU A 341 -9.49 11.69 -17.06
CA LEU A 341 -9.97 10.42 -16.49
C LEU A 341 -9.92 10.45 -14.96
N LEU A 342 -8.97 11.20 -14.40
CA LEU A 342 -8.77 11.32 -12.95
C LEU A 342 -9.58 12.44 -12.30
N TRP A 343 -10.37 13.20 -13.09
CA TRP A 343 -11.23 14.27 -12.56
C TRP A 343 -12.13 13.85 -11.38
N PRO A 344 -12.76 12.65 -11.42
CA PRO A 344 -13.58 12.16 -10.30
C PRO A 344 -12.83 12.04 -8.96
N GLU A 345 -11.49 11.94 -8.99
CA GLU A 345 -10.64 11.82 -7.81
C GLU A 345 -10.15 13.19 -7.30
N TYR A 346 -9.97 14.17 -8.23
CA TYR A 346 -9.46 15.50 -7.86
C TYR A 346 -10.47 16.36 -7.13
N TRP A 347 -11.72 16.43 -7.61
CA TRP A 347 -12.71 17.34 -7.04
C TRP A 347 -13.12 16.99 -5.60
N PRO A 348 -13.31 15.71 -5.21
CA PRO A 348 -13.61 15.40 -3.81
C PRO A 348 -12.45 15.76 -2.89
N MET A 349 -11.22 15.51 -3.34
CA MET A 349 -10.02 15.83 -2.59
C MET A 349 -9.86 17.35 -2.42
N ALA A 350 -10.18 18.13 -3.44
CA ALA A 350 -10.22 19.59 -3.36
C ALA A 350 -11.24 20.09 -2.32
N ILE A 351 -12.45 19.53 -2.31
CA ILE A 351 -13.49 19.86 -1.31
C ILE A 351 -13.00 19.52 0.10
N ILE A 352 -12.45 18.30 0.30
CA ILE A 352 -11.91 17.89 1.60
C ILE A 352 -10.82 18.86 2.05
N GLY A 353 -9.93 19.27 1.13
CA GLY A 353 -8.88 20.23 1.43
C GLY A 353 -9.43 21.60 1.88
N VAL A 354 -10.38 22.14 1.17
CA VAL A 354 -11.03 23.42 1.52
C VAL A 354 -11.75 23.32 2.87
N VAL A 355 -12.51 22.25 3.09
CA VAL A 355 -13.24 22.04 4.35
C VAL A 355 -12.28 21.91 5.53
N ASN A 356 -11.23 21.09 5.39
CA ASN A 356 -10.25 20.89 6.47
C ASN A 356 -9.49 22.19 6.80
N LEU A 357 -9.08 22.97 5.80
CA LEU A 357 -8.42 24.26 6.01
C LEU A 357 -9.37 25.28 6.64
N ALA A 358 -10.63 25.31 6.22
CA ALA A 358 -11.64 26.19 6.81
C ALA A 358 -11.91 25.85 8.28
N LEU A 359 -12.04 24.54 8.58
CA LEU A 359 -12.17 24.06 9.96
C LEU A 359 -10.94 24.37 10.81
N ALA A 360 -9.73 24.19 10.25
CA ALA A 360 -8.50 24.58 10.92
C ALA A 360 -8.47 26.07 11.25
N ALA A 361 -8.88 26.93 10.31
CA ALA A 361 -8.96 28.38 10.49
C ALA A 361 -9.98 28.76 11.55
N TRP A 362 -11.13 28.09 11.57
CA TRP A 362 -12.18 28.30 12.54
C TRP A 362 -11.72 27.88 13.96
N LEU A 363 -11.15 26.68 14.11
CA LEU A 363 -10.62 26.21 15.39
C LEU A 363 -9.49 27.09 15.92
N PHE A 364 -8.57 27.48 15.05
CA PHE A 364 -7.47 28.35 15.40
C PHE A 364 -7.99 29.70 15.94
N ARG A 365 -8.99 30.31 15.27
CA ARG A 365 -9.60 31.56 15.71
C ARG A 365 -10.28 31.42 17.08
N HIS A 366 -11.00 30.31 17.36
CA HIS A 366 -11.74 30.14 18.62
C HIS A 366 -10.84 29.73 19.80
N ARG A 367 -9.63 29.28 19.53
CA ARG A 367 -8.66 28.88 20.56
C ARG A 367 -7.62 29.96 20.88
N MET A 368 -7.66 31.08 20.14
CA MET A 368 -6.81 32.26 20.41
C MET A 368 -7.42 33.20 21.44
N TYR A 369 -8.69 33.06 21.71
CA TYR A 369 -9.44 33.80 22.72
C TYR A 369 -10.01 32.76 23.72
#